data_49d61c95c27eac9f360057ec3ab12d7b
#
_entry.id   49d61c95c27eac9f360057ec3ab12d7b
#
_cell.length_a   1.000
_cell.length_b   1.000
_cell.length_c   1.000
_cell.angle_alpha   90.00
_cell.angle_beta   90.00
_cell.angle_gamma   90.00
#
_symmetry.space_group_name_H-M   'P 1'
#
loop_
_entity.id
_entity.type
_entity.pdbx_description
1 polymer ?
#
loop_
_entity_poly.entity_id
_entity_poly.type
_entity_poly.pdbx_seq_one_letter_code
_entity_poly.pdbx_strand_id
1 'polypeptide(L)'
;MSSRVFRVIGGGLIGRLVALGLVRQGHRVSLYDQGDPSGRTAAAHVAAAMLAPYAESVEAEPEVVALGLESLKLWPELLKRLPGDIFFQKNGTLVV
;
A
#
# COMPACT_ATOMS: atom_id res chain seq x y z
N MET A 1 0.60 -18.39 -18.21
CA MET A 1 -0.48 -18.10 -17.24
C MET A 1 -1.65 -17.46 -17.96
N SER A 2 -2.84 -17.93 -17.67
CA SER A 2 -4.04 -17.36 -18.26
C SER A 2 -4.34 -15.99 -17.63
N SER A 3 -4.66 -15.02 -18.46
CA SER A 3 -5.11 -13.71 -18.01
C SER A 3 -6.55 -13.79 -17.52
N ARG A 4 -6.85 -13.13 -16.41
CA ARG A 4 -8.19 -13.01 -15.86
C ARG A 4 -8.59 -11.54 -15.79
N VAL A 5 -9.89 -11.31 -15.64
CA VAL A 5 -10.45 -9.98 -15.47
C VAL A 5 -10.84 -9.81 -14.01
N PHE A 6 -10.33 -8.76 -13.38
CA PHE A 6 -10.64 -8.43 -12.00
C PHE A 6 -11.28 -7.04 -11.92
N ARG A 7 -12.20 -6.92 -11.00
CA ARG A 7 -12.79 -5.62 -10.65
C ARG A 7 -12.41 -5.32 -9.19
N VAL A 8 -11.75 -4.20 -8.99
CA VAL A 8 -11.37 -3.74 -7.66
C VAL A 8 -12.27 -2.59 -7.28
N ILE A 9 -12.99 -2.74 -6.18
CA ILE A 9 -13.90 -1.73 -5.67
C ILE A 9 -13.20 -1.00 -4.53
N GLY A 10 -12.99 0.29 -4.73
CA GLY A 10 -12.26 1.14 -3.79
C GLY A 10 -10.87 1.49 -4.29
N GLY A 11 -10.65 2.76 -4.60
CA GLY A 11 -9.41 3.31 -5.15
C GLY A 11 -8.53 4.00 -4.10
N GLY A 12 -8.58 3.56 -2.84
CA GLY A 12 -7.65 3.99 -1.81
C GLY A 12 -6.30 3.28 -1.96
N LEU A 13 -5.45 3.38 -0.94
CA LEU A 13 -4.11 2.81 -0.98
C LEU A 13 -4.13 1.30 -1.23
N ILE A 14 -4.93 0.57 -0.47
CA ILE A 14 -5.00 -0.90 -0.57
C ILE A 14 -5.53 -1.33 -1.94
N GLY A 15 -6.63 -0.71 -2.39
CA GLY A 15 -7.21 -1.03 -3.70
C GLY A 15 -6.23 -0.79 -4.85
N ARG A 16 -5.51 0.32 -4.81
CA ARG A 16 -4.51 0.64 -5.82
C ARG A 16 -3.33 -0.33 -5.81
N LEU A 17 -2.87 -0.76 -4.64
CA LEU A 17 -1.79 -1.74 -4.53
C LEU A 17 -2.21 -3.11 -5.03
N VAL A 18 -3.42 -3.55 -4.70
CA VAL A 18 -3.98 -4.81 -5.22
C VAL A 18 -4.10 -4.75 -6.74
N ALA A 19 -4.65 -3.68 -7.28
CA ALA A 19 -4.79 -3.49 -8.72
C ALA A 19 -3.43 -3.52 -9.42
N LEU A 20 -2.44 -2.83 -8.87
CA LEU A 20 -1.09 -2.81 -9.42
C LEU A 20 -0.46 -4.20 -9.43
N GLY A 21 -0.60 -4.96 -8.36
CA GLY A 21 -0.11 -6.33 -8.26
C GLY A 21 -0.74 -7.25 -9.29
N LEU A 22 -2.04 -7.13 -9.49
CA LEU A 22 -2.77 -7.94 -10.49
C LEU A 22 -2.34 -7.59 -11.92
N VAL A 23 -2.18 -6.31 -12.22
CA VAL A 23 -1.71 -5.87 -13.55
C VAL A 23 -0.30 -6.40 -13.82
N ARG A 24 0.57 -6.38 -12.82
CA ARG A 24 1.94 -6.90 -12.96
C ARG A 24 1.98 -8.40 -13.19
N GLN A 25 0.96 -9.13 -12.76
CA GLN A 25 0.81 -10.56 -13.03
C GLN A 25 0.17 -10.85 -14.38
N GLY A 26 -0.11 -9.82 -15.17
CA GLY A 26 -0.66 -9.99 -16.52
C GLY A 26 -2.18 -10.02 -16.59
N HIS A 27 -2.87 -9.63 -15.53
CA HIS A 27 -4.33 -9.60 -15.51
C HIS A 27 -4.87 -8.25 -15.98
N ARG A 28 -6.13 -8.25 -16.40
CA ARG A 28 -6.89 -7.03 -16.69
C ARG A 28 -7.60 -6.58 -15.42
N VAL A 29 -7.49 -5.30 -15.10
CA VAL A 29 -8.07 -4.76 -13.87
C VAL A 29 -8.89 -3.52 -14.19
N SER A 30 -10.10 -3.48 -13.66
CA SER A 30 -10.91 -2.27 -13.61
C SER A 30 -11.01 -1.81 -12.17
N LEU A 31 -10.62 -0.58 -11.91
CA LEU A 31 -10.64 0.00 -10.57
C LEU A 31 -11.79 1.00 -10.49
N TYR A 32 -12.67 0.81 -9.52
CA TYR A 32 -13.84 1.65 -9.30
C TYR A 32 -13.73 2.38 -7.98
N ASP A 33 -13.98 3.68 -8.01
CA ASP A 33 -14.01 4.50 -6.81
C ASP A 33 -15.09 5.58 -6.94
N GLN A 34 -15.66 5.98 -5.82
CA GLN A 34 -16.68 7.02 -5.81
C GLN A 34 -16.10 8.44 -5.93
N GLY A 35 -14.82 8.60 -5.67
CA GLY A 35 -14.11 9.87 -5.84
C GLY A 35 -13.47 10.00 -7.21
N ASP A 36 -12.62 11.01 -7.39
CA ASP A 36 -11.90 11.21 -8.63
C ASP A 36 -10.57 10.43 -8.65
N PRO A 37 -9.90 10.32 -9.81
CA PRO A 37 -8.64 9.58 -9.93
C PRO A 37 -7.48 10.15 -9.11
N SER A 38 -7.59 11.40 -8.62
CA SER A 38 -6.54 12.01 -7.79
C SER A 38 -6.38 11.33 -6.43
N GLY A 39 -7.42 10.64 -5.95
CA GLY A 39 -7.41 9.98 -4.66
C GLY A 39 -7.60 10.90 -3.47
N ARG A 40 -8.06 12.14 -3.68
CA ARG A 40 -8.21 13.14 -2.62
C ARG A 40 -9.21 12.75 -1.53
N THR A 41 -10.18 11.91 -1.87
CA THR A 41 -11.19 11.42 -0.91
C THR A 41 -10.72 10.18 -0.15
N ALA A 42 -9.59 9.60 -0.50
CA ALA A 42 -9.05 8.43 0.19
C ALA A 42 -8.43 8.83 1.53
N ALA A 43 -8.55 7.97 2.53
CA ALA A 43 -7.97 8.19 3.85
C ALA A 43 -6.45 8.39 3.77
N ALA A 44 -5.78 7.68 2.88
CA ALA A 44 -4.33 7.78 2.70
C ALA A 44 -3.88 9.19 2.29
N HIS A 45 -4.75 9.98 1.66
CA HIS A 45 -4.42 11.34 1.23
C HIS A 45 -4.09 12.26 2.41
N VAL A 46 -4.70 12.02 3.56
CA VAL A 46 -4.51 12.84 4.77
C VAL A 46 -3.70 12.13 5.86
N ALA A 47 -3.28 10.90 5.60
CA ALA A 47 -2.49 10.11 6.54
C ALA A 47 -1.03 10.58 6.56
N ALA A 48 -0.36 10.35 7.69
CA ALA A 48 1.05 10.75 7.86
C ALA A 48 2.04 9.81 7.17
N ALA A 49 1.57 8.72 6.60
CA ALA A 49 2.38 7.73 5.88
C ALA A 49 3.48 7.09 6.74
N MET A 50 3.19 6.82 8.00
CA MET A 50 4.11 6.12 8.89
C MET A 50 4.04 4.61 8.65
N LEU A 51 5.22 3.98 8.55
CA LEU A 51 5.37 2.54 8.46
C LEU A 51 6.17 2.08 9.69
N ALA A 52 5.47 1.86 10.78
CA ALA A 52 6.08 1.66 12.09
C ALA A 52 5.56 0.38 12.79
N PRO A 53 5.83 -0.83 12.23
CA PRO A 53 5.28 -2.06 12.78
C PRO A 53 5.72 -2.35 14.21
N TYR A 54 6.93 -1.97 14.59
CA TYR A 54 7.41 -2.16 15.97
C TYR A 54 6.71 -1.22 16.95
N ALA A 55 6.51 0.03 16.59
CA ALA A 55 5.79 0.98 17.44
C ALA A 55 4.34 0.58 17.63
N GLU A 56 3.71 0.07 16.58
CA GLU A 56 2.33 -0.39 16.60
C GLU A 56 2.16 -1.73 17.35
N SER A 57 3.24 -2.47 17.58
CA SER A 57 3.18 -3.80 18.20
C SER A 57 2.63 -3.80 19.62
N VAL A 58 2.62 -2.66 20.30
CA VAL A 58 2.08 -2.52 21.64
C VAL A 58 0.58 -2.82 21.68
N GLU A 59 -0.15 -2.44 20.63
CA GLU A 59 -1.61 -2.59 20.56
C GLU A 59 -2.07 -3.53 19.44
N ALA A 60 -1.21 -3.82 18.48
CA ALA A 60 -1.57 -4.65 17.34
C ALA A 60 -1.43 -6.13 17.65
N GLU A 61 -2.28 -6.93 17.00
CA GLU A 61 -2.18 -8.39 17.06
C GLU A 61 -0.89 -8.88 16.40
N PRO A 62 -0.30 -10.02 16.87
CA PRO A 62 0.96 -10.54 16.32
C PRO A 62 0.94 -10.75 14.80
N GLU A 63 -0.18 -11.19 14.25
CA GLU A 63 -0.33 -11.39 12.81
C GLU A 63 -0.22 -10.08 12.03
N VAL A 64 -0.77 -9.01 12.58
CA VAL A 64 -0.71 -7.67 11.97
C VAL A 64 0.73 -7.15 12.00
N VAL A 65 1.44 -7.36 13.09
CA VAL A 65 2.85 -6.99 13.21
C VAL A 65 3.69 -7.74 12.18
N ALA A 66 3.47 -9.04 12.02
CA ALA A 66 4.19 -9.86 11.05
C ALA A 66 3.96 -9.37 9.62
N LEU A 67 2.72 -9.05 9.26
CA LEU A 67 2.38 -8.48 7.95
C LEU A 67 3.05 -7.12 7.76
N GLY A 68 3.07 -6.30 8.80
CA GLY A 68 3.72 -4.99 8.76
C GLY A 68 5.22 -5.08 8.51
N LEU A 69 5.89 -6.05 9.13
CA LEU A 69 7.33 -6.28 8.92
C LEU A 69 7.62 -6.75 7.48
N GLU A 70 6.79 -7.64 6.94
CA GLU A 70 6.92 -8.06 5.55
C GLU A 70 6.67 -6.89 4.59
N SER A 71 5.65 -6.09 4.86
CA SER A 71 5.34 -4.89 4.08
C SER A 71 6.53 -3.92 4.07
N LEU A 72 7.17 -3.71 5.20
CA LEU A 72 8.32 -2.81 5.31
C LEU A 72 9.48 -3.23 4.40
N LYS A 73 9.66 -4.52 4.19
CA LYS A 73 10.67 -5.04 3.26
C LYS A 73 10.30 -4.82 1.81
N LEU A 74 9.00 -4.84 1.49
CA LEU A 74 8.50 -4.73 0.12
C LEU A 74 8.45 -3.29 -0.39
N TRP A 75 8.23 -2.32 0.49
CA TRP A 75 8.09 -0.92 0.11
C TRP A 75 9.25 -0.37 -0.70
N PRO A 76 10.54 -0.57 -0.31
CA PRO A 76 11.64 -0.04 -1.11
C PRO A 76 11.65 -0.54 -2.55
N GLU A 77 11.35 -1.81 -2.77
CA GLU A 77 11.29 -2.39 -4.10
C GLU A 77 10.13 -1.84 -4.92
N LEU A 78 8.98 -1.67 -4.27
CA LEU A 78 7.81 -1.07 -4.91
C LEU A 78 8.10 0.37 -5.34
N LEU A 79 8.69 1.17 -4.46
CA LEU A 79 8.97 2.59 -4.72
C LEU A 79 9.94 2.80 -5.87
N LYS A 80 10.91 1.89 -6.06
CA LYS A 80 11.83 1.94 -7.20
C LYS A 80 11.13 1.82 -8.54
N ARG A 81 9.97 1.17 -8.58
CA ARG A 81 9.22 0.92 -9.81
C ARG A 81 8.18 2.00 -10.11
N LEU A 82 7.95 2.91 -9.17
CA LEU A 82 7.02 4.00 -9.36
C LEU A 82 7.74 5.21 -9.95
N PRO A 83 7.05 6.02 -10.80
CA PRO A 83 7.65 7.23 -11.35
C PRO A 83 7.77 8.32 -10.29
N GLY A 84 8.76 9.19 -10.48
CA GLY A 84 8.99 10.34 -9.61
C GLY A 84 9.79 10.01 -8.37
N ASP A 85 10.06 11.04 -7.58
CA ASP A 85 10.78 10.92 -6.32
C ASP A 85 9.78 10.81 -5.18
N ILE A 86 9.80 9.68 -4.48
CA ILE A 86 8.92 9.45 -3.34
C ILE A 86 9.78 9.40 -2.09
N PHE A 87 9.46 10.27 -1.13
CA PHE A 87 10.18 10.31 0.15
C PHE A 87 9.98 9.01 0.92
N PHE A 88 11.09 8.39 1.30
CA PHE A 88 11.09 7.20 2.13
C PHE A 88 12.35 7.17 2.98
N GLN A 89 12.20 7.15 4.30
CA GLN A 89 13.30 7.05 5.25
C GLN A 89 13.08 5.88 6.19
N LYS A 90 14.16 5.16 6.49
CA LYS A 90 14.14 4.02 7.39
C LYS A 90 15.03 4.32 8.59
N ASN A 91 14.52 5.16 9.49
CA ASN A 91 15.27 5.66 10.66
C ASN A 91 14.83 5.02 11.98
N GLY A 92 13.80 4.19 11.95
CA GLY A 92 13.21 3.64 13.16
C GLY A 92 12.27 4.62 13.86
N THR A 93 11.77 4.21 15.02
CA THR A 93 10.78 4.96 15.79
C THR A 93 11.14 4.88 17.27
N LEU A 94 11.09 6.01 17.96
CA LEU A 94 11.20 6.07 19.41
C LEU A 94 9.82 6.34 20.02
N VAL A 95 9.39 5.44 20.88
CA VAL A 95 8.12 5.60 21.61
C VAL A 95 8.44 6.08 23.01
N VAL A 96 7.83 7.18 23.42
CA VAL A 96 8.03 7.78 24.74
C VAL A 96 6.80 7.61 25.62
#